data_3c64faebbda31173090186a62916c403
#
_entry.id   3c64faebbda31173090186a62916c403
#
_cell.length_a   1.000
_cell.length_b   1.000
_cell.length_c   1.000
_cell.angle_alpha   90.00
_cell.angle_beta   90.00
_cell.angle_gamma   90.00
#
_symmetry.space_group_name_H-M   'P 1'
#
loop_
_entity.id
_entity.type
_entity.pdbx_description
1 polymer ?
#
loop_
_entity_poly.entity_id
_entity_poly.type
_entity_poly.pdbx_seq_one_letter_code
_entity_poly.pdbx_strand_id
1 'polypeptide(L)'
;IPLFFFFSGLYFENVDEDLQPGTYVRRVRGKELSDVQMVEYYGNLAKNHGGKLVAKYKNAICLILGENQLFTRMDESIEIGPFYMVDKPHEKIVPGFPLDALSVDIETGKYFQDMDENLAVDKSVIEQGFTKFFEEALGKI
;
A
#
# COMPACT_ATOMS: atom_id res chain seq x y z
N ILE A 1 2.36 -14.88 -25.30
CA ILE A 1 1.53 -13.83 -24.70
C ILE A 1 2.24 -13.28 -23.46
N PRO A 2 2.52 -11.98 -23.39
CA PRO A 2 3.11 -11.39 -22.19
C PRO A 2 2.18 -11.55 -20.98
N LEU A 3 2.75 -11.93 -19.84
CA LEU A 3 2.04 -12.02 -18.58
C LEU A 3 2.58 -10.95 -17.61
N PHE A 4 1.67 -10.28 -16.95
CA PHE A 4 1.99 -9.23 -15.99
C PHE A 4 1.35 -9.56 -14.63
N PHE A 5 2.15 -9.49 -13.57
CA PHE A 5 1.68 -9.69 -12.20
C PHE A 5 2.05 -8.49 -11.36
N PHE A 6 1.11 -8.06 -10.53
CA PHE A 6 1.29 -6.96 -9.60
C PHE A 6 0.88 -7.42 -8.21
N PHE A 7 1.74 -7.16 -7.22
CA PHE A 7 1.49 -7.47 -5.82
C PHE A 7 1.70 -6.23 -4.97
N SER A 8 0.87 -6.03 -3.97
CA SER A 8 0.97 -4.93 -3.03
C SER A 8 0.91 -5.46 -1.61
N GLY A 9 1.75 -4.92 -0.73
CA GLY A 9 1.77 -5.25 0.68
C GLY A 9 1.82 -4.00 1.54
N LEU A 10 1.24 -4.07 2.73
CA LEU A 10 1.24 -2.99 3.71
C LEU A 10 2.27 -3.29 4.79
N TYR A 11 3.10 -2.30 5.12
CA TYR A 11 4.17 -2.44 6.11
C TYR A 11 4.21 -1.23 7.03
N PHE A 12 4.48 -1.48 8.32
CA PHE A 12 4.59 -0.45 9.35
C PHE A 12 6.02 -0.35 9.87
N GLU A 13 6.47 0.87 10.19
CA GLU A 13 7.72 1.07 10.89
C GLU A 13 7.55 0.77 12.38
N ASN A 14 8.61 0.23 13.00
CA ASN A 14 8.69 -0.02 14.45
C ASN A 14 7.56 -0.92 15.00
N VAL A 15 7.10 -1.85 14.21
CA VAL A 15 6.12 -2.85 14.60
C VAL A 15 6.75 -4.23 14.43
N ASP A 16 6.49 -5.12 15.37
CA ASP A 16 7.01 -6.49 15.34
C ASP A 16 6.65 -7.18 14.03
N GLU A 17 7.57 -8.02 13.55
CA GLU A 17 7.40 -8.74 12.30
C GLU A 17 6.12 -9.57 12.29
N ASP A 18 5.76 -10.17 13.43
CA ASP A 18 4.54 -10.96 13.58
C ASP A 18 3.26 -10.16 13.34
N LEU A 19 3.32 -8.84 13.49
CA LEU A 19 2.18 -7.94 13.30
C LEU A 19 2.17 -7.26 11.94
N GLN A 20 3.19 -7.47 11.10
CA GLN A 20 3.25 -6.89 9.77
C GLN A 20 2.23 -7.59 8.86
N PRO A 21 1.32 -6.84 8.23
CA PRO A 21 0.31 -7.44 7.35
C PRO A 21 0.89 -8.00 6.06
N GLY A 22 1.92 -7.35 5.49
CA GLY A 22 2.45 -7.77 4.21
C GLY A 22 1.36 -7.79 3.14
N THR A 23 1.28 -8.86 2.37
CA THR A 23 0.26 -9.04 1.33
C THR A 23 -1.08 -9.52 1.87
N TYR A 24 -1.14 -9.91 3.15
CA TYR A 24 -2.35 -10.43 3.80
C TYR A 24 -3.08 -9.36 4.61
N VAL A 25 -3.30 -8.20 3.99
CA VAL A 25 -3.89 -7.03 4.66
C VAL A 25 -5.29 -7.34 5.21
N ARG A 26 -6.09 -8.06 4.44
CA ARG A 26 -7.47 -8.42 4.82
C ARG A 26 -7.56 -9.76 5.57
N ARG A 27 -6.52 -10.56 5.52
CA ARG A 27 -6.53 -11.90 6.16
C ARG A 27 -5.63 -11.89 7.40
N VAL A 28 -6.25 -11.88 8.56
CA VAL A 28 -5.55 -11.87 9.85
C VAL A 28 -5.82 -13.16 10.57
N ARG A 29 -4.76 -13.88 10.96
CA ARG A 29 -4.84 -15.17 11.66
C ARG A 29 -5.75 -16.18 10.94
N GLY A 30 -5.64 -16.22 9.60
CA GLY A 30 -6.41 -17.14 8.77
C GLY A 30 -7.87 -16.75 8.54
N LYS A 31 -8.30 -15.60 9.07
CA LYS A 31 -9.67 -15.11 8.91
C LYS A 31 -9.70 -13.89 7.99
N GLU A 32 -10.58 -13.93 6.99
CA GLU A 32 -10.81 -12.78 6.13
C GLU A 32 -11.70 -11.76 6.84
N LEU A 33 -11.23 -10.52 6.94
CA LEU A 33 -11.92 -9.44 7.62
C LEU A 33 -12.85 -8.68 6.68
N SER A 34 -14.03 -8.30 7.19
CA SER A 34 -14.90 -7.34 6.51
C SER A 34 -14.31 -5.94 6.58
N ASP A 35 -14.87 -4.98 5.83
CA ASP A 35 -14.40 -3.60 5.84
C ASP A 35 -14.45 -3.00 7.26
N VAL A 36 -15.54 -3.23 7.99
CA VAL A 36 -15.67 -2.75 9.37
C VAL A 36 -14.63 -3.40 10.28
N GLN A 37 -14.43 -4.70 10.15
CA GLN A 37 -13.43 -5.43 10.94
C GLN A 37 -12.00 -4.95 10.62
N MET A 38 -11.72 -4.58 9.38
CA MET A 38 -10.42 -4.01 9.01
C MET A 38 -10.18 -2.67 9.68
N VAL A 39 -11.16 -1.77 9.64
CA VAL A 39 -11.04 -0.46 10.31
C VAL A 39 -10.82 -0.65 11.80
N GLU A 40 -11.56 -1.55 12.43
CA GLU A 40 -11.42 -1.84 13.84
C GLU A 40 -10.06 -2.44 14.18
N TYR A 41 -9.61 -3.44 13.44
CA TYR A 41 -8.34 -4.13 13.67
C TYR A 41 -7.14 -3.17 13.53
N TYR A 42 -7.06 -2.46 12.41
CA TYR A 42 -5.92 -1.57 12.15
C TYR A 42 -5.99 -0.30 13.00
N GLY A 43 -7.18 0.19 13.29
CA GLY A 43 -7.37 1.28 14.25
C GLY A 43 -6.88 0.92 15.64
N ASN A 44 -7.18 -0.28 16.11
CA ASN A 44 -6.69 -0.78 17.40
C ASN A 44 -5.18 -0.99 17.40
N LEU A 45 -4.63 -1.46 16.29
CA LEU A 45 -3.17 -1.60 16.15
C LEU A 45 -2.49 -0.25 16.28
N ALA A 46 -2.99 0.77 15.62
CA ALA A 46 -2.48 2.13 15.72
C ALA A 46 -2.63 2.68 17.16
N LYS A 47 -3.77 2.44 17.79
CA LYS A 47 -4.02 2.85 19.17
C LYS A 47 -3.00 2.26 20.14
N ASN A 48 -2.67 0.99 19.98
CA ASN A 48 -1.70 0.29 20.82
C ASN A 48 -0.26 0.75 20.58
N HIS A 49 -0.02 1.53 19.52
CA HIS A 49 1.29 2.09 19.17
C HIS A 49 1.32 3.62 19.26
N GLY A 50 0.54 4.19 20.16
CA GLY A 50 0.55 5.64 20.42
C GLY A 50 -0.42 6.46 19.60
N GLY A 51 -1.36 5.83 18.92
CA GLY A 51 -2.41 6.49 18.14
C GLY A 51 -2.14 6.64 16.66
N LYS A 52 -0.90 6.37 16.21
CA LYS A 52 -0.54 6.39 14.79
C LYS A 52 0.66 5.52 14.51
N LEU A 53 0.70 4.98 13.31
CA LEU A 53 1.81 4.20 12.79
C LEU A 53 2.28 4.82 11.48
N VAL A 54 3.59 4.82 11.25
CA VAL A 54 4.12 5.15 9.93
C VAL A 54 3.99 3.93 9.05
N ALA A 55 3.30 4.08 7.93
CA ALA A 55 2.95 2.99 7.04
C ALA A 55 3.39 3.28 5.62
N LYS A 56 3.60 2.21 4.85
CA LYS A 56 3.77 2.33 3.40
C LYS A 56 3.29 1.08 2.70
N TYR A 57 2.90 1.24 1.44
CA TYR A 57 2.65 0.11 0.55
C TYR A 57 3.89 -0.16 -0.27
N LYS A 58 4.38 -1.39 -0.20
CA LYS A 58 5.44 -1.87 -1.07
C LYS A 58 4.81 -2.67 -2.19
N ASN A 59 5.16 -2.31 -3.42
CA ASN A 59 4.60 -2.93 -4.60
C ASN A 59 5.67 -3.74 -5.32
N ALA A 60 5.27 -4.85 -5.90
CA ALA A 60 6.13 -5.69 -6.72
C ALA A 60 5.50 -5.89 -8.09
N ILE A 61 6.33 -5.82 -9.13
CA ILE A 61 5.91 -6.05 -10.51
C ILE A 61 6.70 -7.23 -11.05
N CYS A 62 6.02 -8.10 -11.78
CA CYS A 62 6.64 -9.18 -12.51
C CYS A 62 6.10 -9.19 -13.95
N LEU A 63 7.00 -9.16 -14.92
CA LEU A 63 6.68 -9.21 -16.34
C LEU A 63 7.33 -10.44 -16.94
N ILE A 64 6.55 -11.30 -17.56
CA ILE A 64 7.01 -12.51 -18.23
C ILE A 64 6.73 -12.36 -19.73
N LEU A 65 7.78 -12.31 -20.54
CA LEU A 65 7.70 -12.15 -21.98
C LEU A 65 7.95 -13.44 -22.75
N GLY A 66 8.58 -14.43 -22.11
CA GLY A 66 8.88 -15.74 -22.70
C GLY A 66 9.58 -16.63 -21.68
N GLU A 67 10.01 -17.82 -22.10
CA GLU A 67 10.55 -18.84 -21.18
C GLU A 67 11.74 -18.35 -20.35
N ASN A 68 12.58 -17.48 -20.92
CA ASN A 68 13.76 -16.95 -20.24
C ASN A 68 13.73 -15.42 -20.10
N GLN A 69 12.56 -14.81 -20.27
CA GLN A 69 12.39 -13.36 -20.21
C GLN A 69 11.50 -12.98 -19.04
N LEU A 70 12.07 -13.03 -17.85
CA LEU A 70 11.43 -12.66 -16.60
C LEU A 70 12.07 -11.37 -16.07
N PHE A 71 11.26 -10.34 -15.85
CA PHE A 71 11.69 -9.08 -15.29
C PHE A 71 10.87 -8.79 -14.03
N THR A 72 11.54 -8.38 -12.95
CA THR A 72 10.89 -8.06 -11.69
C THR A 72 11.42 -6.74 -11.14
N ARG A 73 10.57 -6.05 -10.38
CA ARG A 73 10.97 -4.89 -9.60
C ARG A 73 10.17 -4.82 -8.30
N MET A 74 10.89 -4.56 -7.21
CA MET A 74 10.32 -4.27 -5.91
C MET A 74 11.29 -3.34 -5.18
N ASP A 75 11.16 -2.03 -5.43
CA ASP A 75 12.02 -1.02 -4.83
C ASP A 75 11.25 0.26 -4.52
N GLU A 76 11.94 1.26 -3.99
CA GLU A 76 11.35 2.53 -3.58
C GLU A 76 10.66 3.29 -4.70
N SER A 77 11.05 3.04 -5.97
CA SER A 77 10.45 3.76 -7.11
C SER A 77 8.97 3.44 -7.33
N ILE A 78 8.48 2.33 -6.76
CA ILE A 78 7.09 1.90 -6.87
C ILE A 78 6.42 1.69 -5.51
N GLU A 79 6.92 2.32 -4.46
CA GLU A 79 6.29 2.35 -3.14
C GLU A 79 5.31 3.51 -3.01
N ILE A 80 4.29 3.35 -2.16
CA ILE A 80 3.36 4.41 -1.78
C ILE A 80 3.57 4.73 -0.30
N GLY A 81 3.86 5.97 -0.01
CA GLY A 81 4.10 6.45 1.33
C GLY A 81 5.51 7.03 1.49
N PRO A 82 5.92 7.31 2.74
CA PRO A 82 5.22 6.99 3.98
C PRO A 82 3.96 7.85 4.23
N PHE A 83 3.03 7.28 4.98
CA PHE A 83 1.84 7.97 5.47
C PHE A 83 1.55 7.51 6.91
N TYR A 84 0.64 8.21 7.61
CA TYR A 84 0.21 7.75 8.93
C TYR A 84 -1.04 6.89 8.81
N MET A 85 -1.05 5.76 9.51
CA MET A 85 -2.27 5.02 9.81
C MET A 85 -2.65 5.35 11.25
N VAL A 86 -3.86 5.88 11.43
CA VAL A 86 -4.31 6.44 12.71
C VAL A 86 -5.39 5.59 13.38
N ASP A 87 -5.63 5.83 14.67
CA ASP A 87 -6.60 5.06 15.44
C ASP A 87 -8.04 5.56 15.31
N LYS A 88 -8.22 6.80 14.86
CA LYS A 88 -9.56 7.40 14.71
C LYS A 88 -9.96 7.42 13.23
N PRO A 89 -10.95 6.64 12.82
CA PRO A 89 -11.34 6.60 11.42
C PRO A 89 -12.06 7.87 10.98
N HIS A 90 -11.93 8.17 9.70
CA HIS A 90 -12.74 9.17 9.03
C HIS A 90 -14.22 8.76 9.10
N GLU A 91 -15.13 9.72 9.11
CA GLU A 91 -16.57 9.48 9.17
C GLU A 91 -17.08 8.63 8.02
N LYS A 92 -16.45 8.77 6.86
CA LYS A 92 -16.84 8.08 5.64
C LYS A 92 -15.92 6.89 5.38
N ILE A 93 -16.48 5.69 5.33
CA ILE A 93 -15.75 4.48 4.93
C ILE A 93 -16.17 4.13 3.51
N VAL A 94 -15.20 4.11 2.59
CA VAL A 94 -15.46 3.76 1.20
C VAL A 94 -15.51 2.23 1.07
N PRO A 95 -16.61 1.65 0.58
CA PRO A 95 -16.71 0.20 0.42
C PRO A 95 -15.57 -0.36 -0.44
N GLY A 96 -14.94 -1.44 0.03
CA GLY A 96 -13.81 -2.08 -0.63
C GLY A 96 -12.46 -1.45 -0.33
N PHE A 97 -12.42 -0.22 0.23
CA PHE A 97 -11.20 0.52 0.55
C PHE A 97 -11.22 1.04 2.00
N PRO A 98 -11.38 0.14 2.99
CA PRO A 98 -11.61 0.56 4.38
C PRO A 98 -10.43 1.29 5.00
N LEU A 99 -9.21 1.01 4.57
CA LEU A 99 -8.02 1.61 5.18
C LEU A 99 -7.80 3.08 4.77
N ASP A 100 -8.45 3.55 3.71
CA ASP A 100 -8.42 4.97 3.36
C ASP A 100 -9.01 5.84 4.49
N ALA A 101 -9.97 5.29 5.24
CA ALA A 101 -10.55 5.97 6.39
C ALA A 101 -9.57 6.12 7.57
N LEU A 102 -8.46 5.37 7.56
CA LEU A 102 -7.41 5.43 8.59
C LEU A 102 -6.13 6.08 8.09
N SER A 103 -6.06 6.46 6.83
CA SER A 103 -4.84 6.96 6.20
C SER A 103 -4.78 8.48 6.20
N VAL A 104 -3.68 9.01 6.74
CA VAL A 104 -3.47 10.46 6.93
C VAL A 104 -2.14 10.85 6.29
N ASP A 105 -2.15 11.95 5.55
CA ASP A 105 -0.94 12.51 4.96
C ASP A 105 -0.04 13.11 6.05
N ILE A 106 1.24 12.77 6.02
CA ILE A 106 2.20 13.19 7.04
C ILE A 106 2.41 14.71 7.03
N GLU A 107 2.49 15.30 5.84
CA GLU A 107 2.79 16.74 5.71
C GLU A 107 1.61 17.63 6.11
N THR A 108 0.41 17.27 5.67
CA THR A 108 -0.77 18.12 5.88
C THR A 108 -1.60 17.75 7.09
N GLY A 109 -1.48 16.51 7.58
CA GLY A 109 -2.31 15.99 8.66
C GLY A 109 -3.75 15.70 8.23
N LYS A 110 -4.04 15.73 6.96
CA LYS A 110 -5.39 15.46 6.43
C LYS A 110 -5.56 13.99 6.06
N TYR A 111 -6.79 13.48 6.26
CA TYR A 111 -7.13 12.16 5.72
C TYR A 111 -7.03 12.16 4.22
N PHE A 112 -6.61 11.03 3.65
CA PHE A 112 -6.52 10.88 2.19
C PHE A 112 -7.83 11.22 1.50
N GLN A 113 -8.97 10.87 2.12
CA GLN A 113 -10.29 11.14 1.57
C GLN A 113 -10.65 12.63 1.52
N ASP A 114 -9.99 13.45 2.33
CA ASP A 114 -10.21 14.90 2.38
C ASP A 114 -9.25 15.68 1.50
N MET A 115 -8.32 14.99 0.86
CA MET A 115 -7.35 15.61 -0.05
C MET A 115 -7.85 15.58 -1.48
N ASP A 116 -7.39 16.55 -2.27
CA ASP A 116 -7.57 16.52 -3.71
C ASP A 116 -6.87 15.26 -4.25
N GLU A 117 -7.50 14.54 -5.18
CA GLU A 117 -6.95 13.32 -5.79
C GLU A 117 -5.53 13.49 -6.32
N ASN A 118 -5.19 14.70 -6.78
CA ASN A 118 -3.85 15.00 -7.30
C ASN A 118 -2.80 15.17 -6.19
N LEU A 119 -3.22 15.33 -4.92
CA LEU A 119 -2.33 15.57 -3.78
C LEU A 119 -2.27 14.40 -2.80
N ALA A 120 -3.28 13.54 -2.79
CA ALA A 120 -3.42 12.45 -1.81
C ALA A 120 -2.30 11.41 -1.93
N VAL A 121 -1.86 11.12 -3.15
CA VAL A 121 -0.73 10.25 -3.45
C VAL A 121 0.02 10.94 -4.58
N ASP A 122 1.34 11.03 -4.48
CA ASP A 122 2.12 11.49 -5.62
C ASP A 122 2.16 10.37 -6.66
N LYS A 123 1.05 10.23 -7.39
CA LYS A 123 0.90 9.24 -8.45
C LYS A 123 1.96 9.36 -9.52
N SER A 124 2.53 10.56 -9.70
CA SER A 124 3.56 10.78 -10.70
C SER A 124 4.83 10.00 -10.40
N VAL A 125 5.21 9.87 -9.13
CA VAL A 125 6.39 9.11 -8.73
C VAL A 125 6.21 7.63 -9.04
N ILE A 126 5.05 7.06 -8.71
CA ILE A 126 4.74 5.66 -8.99
C ILE A 126 4.66 5.40 -10.49
N GLU A 127 3.97 6.27 -11.23
CA GLU A 127 3.86 6.17 -12.68
C GLU A 127 5.24 6.20 -13.34
N GLN A 128 6.13 7.06 -12.89
CA GLN A 128 7.51 7.11 -13.36
C GLN A 128 8.26 5.81 -13.06
N GLY A 129 8.06 5.24 -11.87
CA GLY A 129 8.67 3.96 -11.50
C GLY A 129 8.19 2.81 -12.37
N PHE A 130 6.91 2.72 -12.65
CA PHE A 130 6.34 1.72 -13.56
C PHE A 130 6.83 1.93 -14.99
N THR A 131 6.79 3.15 -15.48
CA THR A 131 7.24 3.50 -16.83
C THR A 131 8.71 3.11 -17.02
N LYS A 132 9.55 3.46 -16.08
CA LYS A 132 10.98 3.11 -16.12
C LYS A 132 11.19 1.60 -16.13
N PHE A 133 10.44 0.87 -15.30
CA PHE A 133 10.53 -0.58 -15.27
C PHE A 133 10.20 -1.20 -16.63
N PHE A 134 9.08 -0.78 -17.25
CA PHE A 134 8.66 -1.30 -18.55
C PHE A 134 9.64 -0.91 -19.66
N GLU A 135 10.15 0.31 -19.67
CA GLU A 135 11.16 0.75 -20.64
C GLU A 135 12.43 -0.09 -20.52
N GLU A 136 12.93 -0.33 -19.33
CA GLU A 136 14.11 -1.15 -19.10
C GLU A 136 13.89 -2.60 -19.50
N ALA A 137 12.74 -3.17 -19.14
CA ALA A 137 12.40 -4.55 -19.47
C ALA A 137 12.25 -4.75 -20.98
N LEU A 138 11.50 -3.87 -21.65
CA LEU A 138 11.27 -3.96 -23.08
C LEU A 138 12.51 -3.62 -23.91
N GLY A 139 13.38 -2.78 -23.41
CA GLY A 139 14.64 -2.45 -24.07
C GLY A 139 15.67 -3.58 -24.08
N LYS A 140 15.45 -4.64 -23.32
CA LYS A 140 16.32 -5.83 -23.25
C LYS A 140 15.88 -6.97 -24.18
N ILE A 141 14.85 -6.75 -24.96
CA ILE A 141 14.33 -7.76 -25.88
C ILE A 141 15.15 -7.74 -27.22
#